data_729f4b9a9da19343117ce2fbd1d72a31
#
_entry.id   729f4b9a9da19343117ce2fbd1d72a31
#
_cell.length_a   1.000
_cell.length_b   1.000
_cell.length_c   1.000
_cell.angle_alpha   90.00
_cell.angle_beta   90.00
_cell.angle_gamma   90.00
#
_symmetry.space_group_name_H-M   'P 1'
#
loop_
_entity.id
_entity.type
_entity.pdbx_description
1 polymer ?
#
loop_
_entity_poly.entity_id
_entity_poly.type
_entity_poly.pdbx_seq_one_letter_code
_entity_poly.pdbx_strand_id
1 'polypeptide(L)'
;MDKTERRTADQSERAIVALALRDPGVVDEAVVLGLTVDDFGGLQMRTLWSGMVLDRQKGVGPDEATVLERHERSIGAGYPFQDFTTLAGTVANLGRIPARRPHLDTYVGTLREYRARRDLHRAAVGVQGLYESGGESSSMREELEGALLRVQGRTTGGGLVRASDLLERATTHAGRVRRGEIKEQQLTTGLPALDRVLRYHPGHYGLIAARPGMGKTQLALTLAQGIARRHGPVLFVSVEMGAESLGDRVYSSSTSGRESVEAREARAREDWKDLNLWFDHDSKSLAEVLSAVRIAQAQHGIVAFVVDYLQKLQLPRRDSREQEIANASEALSSLCSRSGLLGLVLSQLNRGVDGRKDRRPIPSDLRESGALEQDADSILFVYREAAYNRMAREPNKVELILEKQRNGQAQVTIPAAFRPGDGWFRPWSNEEPAADLDAAWEQG
;
A
#
# COMPACT_ATOMS: atom_id res chain seq x y z
N MET A 1 18.65 -24.53 -6.67
CA MET A 1 18.72 -23.54 -7.75
C MET A 1 19.22 -24.21 -9.01
N ASP A 2 18.46 -24.11 -10.11
CA ASP A 2 18.76 -24.80 -11.37
C ASP A 2 20.02 -24.21 -12.04
N LYS A 3 20.88 -25.10 -12.59
CA LYS A 3 22.09 -24.70 -13.33
C LYS A 3 21.76 -23.83 -14.56
N THR A 4 20.60 -24.01 -15.16
CA THR A 4 20.11 -23.26 -16.33
C THR A 4 19.82 -21.81 -15.99
N GLU A 5 19.16 -21.57 -14.85
CA GLU A 5 18.83 -20.20 -14.38
C GLU A 5 20.11 -19.38 -14.08
N ARG A 6 21.09 -20.01 -13.41
CA ARG A 6 22.36 -19.36 -13.14
C ARG A 6 23.10 -18.99 -14.43
N ARG A 7 23.07 -19.88 -15.43
CA ARG A 7 23.67 -19.60 -16.74
C ARG A 7 23.00 -18.44 -17.47
N THR A 8 21.68 -18.34 -17.37
CA THR A 8 20.92 -17.22 -17.98
C THR A 8 21.25 -15.89 -17.32
N ALA A 9 21.37 -15.86 -15.99
CA ALA A 9 21.77 -14.66 -15.25
C ALA A 9 23.21 -14.24 -15.61
N ASP A 10 24.17 -15.18 -15.63
CA ASP A 10 25.55 -14.91 -16.04
C ASP A 10 25.65 -14.36 -17.48
N GLN A 11 24.79 -14.84 -18.39
CA GLN A 11 24.70 -14.32 -19.75
C GLN A 11 24.14 -12.89 -19.76
N SER A 12 23.14 -12.59 -18.96
CA SER A 12 22.55 -11.25 -18.86
C SER A 12 23.53 -10.24 -18.24
N GLU A 13 24.30 -10.63 -17.20
CA GLU A 13 25.37 -9.81 -16.63
C GLU A 13 26.39 -9.40 -17.70
N ARG A 14 26.90 -10.38 -18.44
CA ARG A 14 27.86 -10.17 -19.50
C ARG A 14 27.29 -9.33 -20.64
N ALA A 15 26.01 -9.52 -20.99
CA ALA A 15 25.34 -8.76 -22.04
C ALA A 15 25.22 -7.28 -21.69
N ILE A 16 24.85 -6.96 -20.46
CA ILE A 16 24.73 -5.58 -19.99
C ILE A 16 26.10 -4.88 -19.98
N VAL A 17 27.12 -5.51 -19.40
CA VAL A 17 28.46 -4.94 -19.36
C VAL A 17 29.03 -4.77 -20.78
N ALA A 18 28.79 -5.73 -21.67
CA ALA A 18 29.18 -5.65 -23.08
C ALA A 18 28.50 -4.51 -23.84
N LEU A 19 27.21 -4.24 -23.55
CA LEU A 19 26.49 -3.11 -24.11
C LEU A 19 27.05 -1.78 -23.60
N ALA A 20 27.31 -1.69 -22.29
CA ALA A 20 27.87 -0.49 -21.66
C ALA A 20 29.29 -0.13 -22.18
N LEU A 21 30.11 -1.12 -22.49
CA LEU A 21 31.41 -0.91 -23.13
C LEU A 21 31.31 -0.31 -24.54
N ARG A 22 30.25 -0.62 -25.28
CA ARG A 22 30.02 -0.12 -26.64
C ARG A 22 29.26 1.20 -26.69
N ASP A 23 28.38 1.41 -25.73
CA ASP A 23 27.53 2.59 -25.63
C ASP A 23 27.39 3.00 -24.16
N PRO A 24 28.15 4.02 -23.72
CA PRO A 24 28.11 4.52 -22.35
C PRO A 24 26.70 4.92 -21.86
N GLY A 25 25.79 5.30 -22.77
CA GLY A 25 24.42 5.65 -22.42
C GLY A 25 23.61 4.48 -21.87
N VAL A 26 24.05 3.24 -22.13
CA VAL A 26 23.42 2.04 -21.55
C VAL A 26 23.54 1.99 -20.03
N VAL A 27 24.62 2.56 -19.45
CA VAL A 27 24.79 2.63 -18.00
C VAL A 27 23.67 3.46 -17.39
N ASP A 28 23.39 4.63 -17.95
CA ASP A 28 22.34 5.53 -17.46
C ASP A 28 20.97 4.89 -17.62
N GLU A 29 20.71 4.28 -18.77
CA GLU A 29 19.45 3.59 -19.06
C GLU A 29 19.21 2.40 -18.12
N ALA A 30 20.23 1.57 -17.89
CA ALA A 30 20.12 0.43 -16.97
C ALA A 30 19.90 0.88 -15.50
N VAL A 31 20.54 1.97 -15.07
CA VAL A 31 20.30 2.57 -13.74
C VAL A 31 18.87 3.10 -13.64
N VAL A 32 18.34 3.74 -14.68
CA VAL A 32 16.93 4.19 -14.74
C VAL A 32 15.97 3.01 -14.67
N LEU A 33 16.31 1.87 -15.27
CA LEU A 33 15.55 0.61 -15.15
C LEU A 33 15.70 -0.06 -13.77
N GLY A 34 16.43 0.56 -12.85
CA GLY A 34 16.59 0.12 -11.47
C GLY A 34 17.68 -0.92 -11.26
N LEU A 35 18.62 -1.09 -12.22
CA LEU A 35 19.76 -1.98 -12.06
C LEU A 35 20.75 -1.39 -11.06
N THR A 36 21.13 -2.19 -10.08
CA THR A 36 22.14 -1.84 -9.07
C THR A 36 23.34 -2.77 -9.13
N VAL A 37 24.42 -2.37 -8.50
CA VAL A 37 25.65 -3.19 -8.39
C VAL A 37 25.37 -4.55 -7.75
N ASP A 38 24.43 -4.59 -6.83
CA ASP A 38 24.06 -5.82 -6.10
C ASP A 38 23.26 -6.82 -6.93
N ASP A 39 22.69 -6.43 -8.06
CA ASP A 39 21.95 -7.34 -8.93
C ASP A 39 22.91 -8.35 -9.62
N PHE A 40 24.19 -7.99 -9.73
CA PHE A 40 25.21 -8.87 -10.25
C PHE A 40 25.60 -9.94 -9.22
N GLY A 41 25.55 -11.20 -9.63
CA GLY A 41 25.98 -12.36 -8.83
C GLY A 41 27.47 -12.68 -9.02
N GLY A 42 27.98 -12.45 -10.22
CA GLY A 42 29.37 -12.67 -10.59
C GLY A 42 30.27 -11.53 -10.12
N LEU A 43 31.31 -11.84 -9.32
CA LEU A 43 32.17 -10.83 -8.73
C LEU A 43 32.91 -9.98 -9.80
N GLN A 44 33.34 -10.57 -10.90
CA GLN A 44 34.00 -9.86 -12.01
C GLN A 44 33.06 -8.85 -12.68
N MET A 45 31.86 -9.28 -13.07
CA MET A 45 30.86 -8.39 -13.71
C MET A 45 30.39 -7.30 -12.77
N ARG A 46 30.18 -7.63 -11.50
CA ARG A 46 29.86 -6.67 -10.44
C ARG A 46 30.90 -5.57 -10.30
N THR A 47 32.17 -5.94 -10.32
CA THR A 47 33.31 -4.99 -10.22
C THR A 47 33.39 -4.09 -11.44
N LEU A 48 33.28 -4.64 -12.64
CA LEU A 48 33.27 -3.86 -13.87
C LEU A 48 32.10 -2.88 -13.92
N TRP A 49 30.90 -3.35 -13.60
CA TRP A 49 29.71 -2.51 -13.56
C TRP A 49 29.82 -1.36 -12.55
N SER A 50 30.32 -1.65 -11.34
CA SER A 50 30.55 -0.62 -10.32
C SER A 50 31.47 0.48 -10.80
N GLY A 51 32.55 0.09 -11.49
CA GLY A 51 33.49 1.03 -12.10
C GLY A 51 32.83 1.90 -13.17
N MET A 52 32.03 1.31 -14.06
CA MET A 52 31.34 2.02 -15.14
C MET A 52 30.33 3.04 -14.59
N VAL A 53 29.58 2.69 -13.54
CA VAL A 53 28.66 3.62 -12.86
C VAL A 53 29.40 4.81 -12.26
N LEU A 54 30.54 4.57 -11.60
CA LEU A 54 31.36 5.63 -11.04
C LEU A 54 31.96 6.55 -12.11
N ASP A 55 32.36 6.00 -13.29
CA ASP A 55 32.85 6.78 -14.41
C ASP A 55 31.78 7.69 -14.98
N ARG A 56 30.55 7.17 -15.17
CA ARG A 56 29.41 7.96 -15.62
C ARG A 56 29.07 9.10 -14.67
N GLN A 57 29.12 8.87 -13.36
CA GLN A 57 28.89 9.92 -12.35
C GLN A 57 29.95 11.04 -12.42
N LYS A 58 31.15 10.75 -12.91
CA LYS A 58 32.24 11.71 -13.14
C LYS A 58 32.22 12.34 -14.54
N GLY A 59 31.21 12.00 -15.37
CA GLY A 59 31.12 12.48 -16.75
C GLY A 59 32.03 11.76 -17.74
N VAL A 60 32.66 10.66 -17.33
CA VAL A 60 33.55 9.84 -18.20
C VAL A 60 32.70 8.73 -18.84
N GLY A 61 32.85 8.54 -20.15
CA GLY A 61 32.26 7.40 -20.86
C GLY A 61 33.04 6.13 -20.59
N PRO A 62 32.43 5.07 -20.03
CA PRO A 62 33.12 3.80 -19.85
C PRO A 62 33.30 3.09 -21.23
N ASP A 63 34.50 3.08 -21.73
CA ASP A 63 34.95 2.26 -22.86
C ASP A 63 35.98 1.22 -22.40
N GLU A 64 36.45 0.37 -23.32
CA GLU A 64 37.44 -0.67 -22.99
C GLU A 64 38.71 -0.09 -22.36
N ALA A 65 39.20 1.05 -22.86
CA ALA A 65 40.43 1.67 -22.40
C ALA A 65 40.27 2.26 -20.98
N THR A 66 39.20 3.02 -20.74
CA THR A 66 38.90 3.62 -19.43
C THR A 66 38.63 2.57 -18.36
N VAL A 67 37.97 1.46 -18.72
CA VAL A 67 37.71 0.35 -17.80
C VAL A 67 39.02 -0.37 -17.47
N LEU A 68 39.89 -0.62 -18.43
CA LEU A 68 41.20 -1.25 -18.19
C LEU A 68 42.08 -0.36 -17.30
N GLU A 69 42.21 0.93 -17.60
CA GLU A 69 43.01 1.88 -16.81
C GLU A 69 42.54 1.98 -15.37
N ARG A 70 41.21 2.03 -15.16
CA ARG A 70 40.61 2.11 -13.83
C ARG A 70 40.97 0.92 -12.96
N HIS A 71 40.86 -0.27 -13.53
CA HIS A 71 40.96 -1.52 -12.76
C HIS A 71 42.39 -2.02 -12.63
N GLU A 72 43.31 -1.61 -13.54
CA GLU A 72 44.71 -1.99 -13.49
C GLU A 72 45.38 -1.64 -12.15
N ARG A 73 45.08 -0.44 -11.61
CA ARG A 73 45.67 0.03 -10.35
C ARG A 73 45.13 -0.71 -9.11
N SER A 74 44.06 -1.48 -9.27
CA SER A 74 43.39 -2.20 -8.17
C SER A 74 43.72 -3.69 -8.15
N ILE A 75 44.46 -4.19 -9.15
CA ILE A 75 44.83 -5.60 -9.23
C ILE A 75 45.75 -5.96 -8.08
N GLY A 76 45.37 -6.99 -7.30
CA GLY A 76 46.13 -7.45 -6.15
C GLY A 76 45.35 -8.48 -5.32
N ALA A 77 45.88 -8.80 -4.13
CA ALA A 77 45.27 -9.79 -3.25
C ALA A 77 43.79 -9.41 -2.89
N GLY A 78 42.86 -10.30 -3.21
CA GLY A 78 41.43 -10.10 -2.98
C GLY A 78 40.68 -9.41 -4.12
N TYR A 79 41.35 -8.98 -5.18
CA TYR A 79 40.70 -8.41 -6.36
C TYR A 79 40.15 -9.51 -7.28
N PRO A 80 39.00 -9.30 -7.98
CA PRO A 80 38.37 -10.33 -8.81
C PRO A 80 39.17 -10.80 -10.05
N PHE A 81 40.15 -10.00 -10.46
CA PHE A 81 41.09 -10.31 -11.54
C PHE A 81 42.49 -10.56 -10.96
N GLN A 82 43.06 -11.69 -11.29
CA GLN A 82 44.38 -12.11 -10.75
C GLN A 82 45.52 -11.24 -11.28
N ASP A 83 45.40 -10.84 -12.53
CA ASP A 83 46.40 -10.03 -13.26
C ASP A 83 45.72 -9.21 -14.36
N PHE A 84 46.51 -8.30 -14.98
CA PHE A 84 46.04 -7.46 -16.07
C PHE A 84 45.66 -8.28 -17.32
N THR A 85 46.34 -9.39 -17.59
CA THR A 85 46.04 -10.24 -18.73
C THR A 85 44.64 -10.85 -18.61
N THR A 86 44.30 -11.31 -17.43
CA THR A 86 42.95 -11.84 -17.13
C THR A 86 41.87 -10.77 -17.26
N LEU A 87 42.12 -9.55 -16.78
CA LEU A 87 41.24 -8.40 -16.94
C LEU A 87 41.07 -8.06 -18.43
N ALA A 88 42.16 -7.84 -19.15
CA ALA A 88 42.13 -7.47 -20.56
C ALA A 88 41.47 -8.56 -21.43
N GLY A 89 41.75 -9.83 -21.16
CA GLY A 89 41.07 -10.95 -21.83
C GLY A 89 39.59 -10.99 -21.57
N THR A 90 39.15 -10.66 -20.34
CA THR A 90 37.74 -10.59 -19.99
C THR A 90 37.04 -9.45 -20.72
N VAL A 91 37.60 -8.23 -20.70
CA VAL A 91 37.06 -7.05 -21.39
C VAL A 91 36.96 -7.28 -22.90
N ALA A 92 38.02 -7.81 -23.53
CA ALA A 92 38.04 -8.14 -24.96
C ALA A 92 36.97 -9.20 -25.33
N ASN A 93 36.77 -10.20 -24.47
CA ASN A 93 35.73 -11.20 -24.70
C ASN A 93 34.32 -10.62 -24.55
N LEU A 94 34.10 -9.67 -23.64
CA LEU A 94 32.84 -8.95 -23.52
C LEU A 94 32.50 -8.14 -24.77
N GLY A 95 33.53 -7.49 -25.39
CA GLY A 95 33.35 -6.75 -26.65
C GLY A 95 32.80 -7.60 -27.81
N ARG A 96 33.00 -8.94 -27.77
CA ARG A 96 32.53 -9.90 -28.79
C ARG A 96 31.13 -10.45 -28.53
N ILE A 97 30.50 -10.18 -27.39
CA ILE A 97 29.18 -10.71 -27.05
C ILE A 97 28.11 -10.05 -27.94
N PRO A 98 27.22 -10.80 -28.62
CA PRO A 98 26.20 -10.26 -29.51
C PRO A 98 24.96 -9.75 -28.70
N ALA A 99 25.20 -8.85 -27.77
CA ALA A 99 24.12 -8.22 -27.00
C ALA A 99 23.47 -7.06 -27.80
N ARG A 100 22.16 -6.90 -27.66
CA ARG A 100 21.38 -5.89 -28.38
C ARG A 100 20.68 -4.95 -27.40
N ARG A 101 20.80 -3.63 -27.62
CA ARG A 101 20.20 -2.60 -26.76
C ARG A 101 18.68 -2.75 -26.60
N PRO A 102 17.86 -3.10 -27.61
CA PRO A 102 16.42 -3.33 -27.44
C PRO A 102 16.04 -4.42 -26.44
N HIS A 103 16.98 -5.26 -26.03
CA HIS A 103 16.77 -6.32 -25.03
C HIS A 103 17.29 -5.93 -23.64
N LEU A 104 17.71 -4.68 -23.41
CA LEU A 104 18.25 -4.23 -22.14
C LEU A 104 17.27 -4.45 -20.98
N ASP A 105 15.98 -4.11 -21.17
CA ASP A 105 14.92 -4.35 -20.19
C ASP A 105 14.83 -5.81 -19.77
N THR A 106 14.94 -6.73 -20.75
CA THR A 106 14.92 -8.17 -20.50
C THR A 106 16.12 -8.62 -19.68
N TYR A 107 17.30 -8.12 -20.00
CA TYR A 107 18.53 -8.46 -19.25
C TYR A 107 18.46 -7.93 -17.82
N VAL A 108 18.04 -6.68 -17.63
CA VAL A 108 17.86 -6.07 -16.31
C VAL A 108 16.80 -6.81 -15.51
N GLY A 109 15.64 -7.12 -16.11
CA GLY A 109 14.58 -7.90 -15.47
C GLY A 109 15.07 -9.27 -15.00
N THR A 110 15.85 -9.97 -15.83
CA THR A 110 16.46 -11.26 -15.47
C THR A 110 17.37 -11.16 -14.25
N LEU A 111 18.25 -10.16 -14.18
CA LEU A 111 19.14 -9.98 -13.04
C LEU A 111 18.41 -9.64 -11.76
N ARG A 112 17.39 -8.80 -11.84
CA ARG A 112 16.56 -8.41 -10.69
C ARG A 112 15.80 -9.62 -10.13
N GLU A 113 15.20 -10.42 -11.00
CA GLU A 113 14.51 -11.66 -10.61
C GLU A 113 15.49 -12.67 -9.98
N TYR A 114 16.66 -12.84 -10.59
CA TYR A 114 17.69 -13.72 -10.06
C TYR A 114 18.18 -13.28 -8.67
N ARG A 115 18.35 -11.98 -8.47
CA ARG A 115 18.68 -11.43 -7.15
C ARG A 115 17.57 -11.65 -6.14
N ALA A 116 16.32 -11.39 -6.51
CA ALA A 116 15.19 -11.62 -5.63
C ALA A 116 15.16 -13.08 -5.12
N ARG A 117 15.38 -14.04 -6.01
CA ARG A 117 15.49 -15.46 -5.65
C ARG A 117 16.68 -15.75 -4.75
N ARG A 118 17.82 -15.12 -4.98
CA ARG A 118 19.01 -15.24 -4.11
C ARG A 118 18.74 -14.72 -2.70
N ASP A 119 18.10 -13.56 -2.59
CA ASP A 119 17.81 -12.93 -1.31
C ASP A 119 16.79 -13.76 -0.51
N LEU A 120 15.75 -14.29 -1.16
CA LEU A 120 14.78 -15.22 -0.55
C LEU A 120 15.44 -16.54 -0.12
N HIS A 121 16.31 -17.11 -0.96
CA HIS A 121 17.03 -18.33 -0.60
C HIS A 121 17.96 -18.12 0.60
N ARG A 122 18.66 -16.99 0.64
CA ARG A 122 19.53 -16.64 1.78
C ARG A 122 18.73 -16.51 3.07
N ALA A 123 17.56 -15.88 3.01
CA ALA A 123 16.68 -15.78 4.18
C ALA A 123 16.15 -17.16 4.64
N ALA A 124 15.78 -18.02 3.69
CA ALA A 124 15.37 -19.38 4.02
C ALA A 124 16.48 -20.18 4.74
N VAL A 125 17.72 -20.06 4.28
CA VAL A 125 18.89 -20.67 4.92
C VAL A 125 19.14 -20.04 6.30
N GLY A 126 18.99 -18.72 6.43
CA GLY A 126 19.09 -18.02 7.71
C GLY A 126 18.06 -18.51 8.73
N VAL A 127 16.80 -18.64 8.30
CA VAL A 127 15.71 -19.19 9.13
C VAL A 127 15.99 -20.63 9.54
N GLN A 128 16.47 -21.46 8.62
CA GLN A 128 16.87 -22.83 8.95
C GLN A 128 17.97 -22.85 10.02
N GLY A 129 18.99 -22.02 9.89
CA GLY A 129 20.08 -21.91 10.88
C GLY A 129 19.56 -21.45 12.26
N LEU A 130 18.62 -20.49 12.29
CA LEU A 130 17.96 -20.04 13.52
C LEU A 130 17.15 -21.20 14.16
N TYR A 131 16.42 -21.95 13.36
CA TYR A 131 15.67 -23.12 13.84
C TYR A 131 16.59 -24.19 14.44
N GLU A 132 17.66 -24.54 13.74
CA GLU A 132 18.63 -25.55 14.19
C GLU A 132 19.39 -25.12 15.47
N SER A 133 19.58 -23.80 15.68
CA SER A 133 20.18 -23.23 16.89
C SER A 133 19.21 -23.01 18.05
N GLY A 134 17.93 -23.33 17.89
CA GLY A 134 16.91 -23.10 18.91
C GLY A 134 16.49 -21.63 19.06
N GLY A 135 16.67 -20.81 18.03
CA GLY A 135 16.26 -19.42 18.00
C GLY A 135 14.74 -19.22 18.11
N GLU A 136 14.33 -18.04 18.58
CA GLU A 136 12.93 -17.71 18.74
C GLU A 136 12.20 -17.55 17.40
N SER A 137 10.92 -17.89 17.37
CA SER A 137 10.06 -17.74 16.17
C SER A 137 9.93 -16.28 15.71
N SER A 138 10.06 -15.31 16.62
CA SER A 138 10.13 -13.88 16.33
C SER A 138 11.32 -13.54 15.43
N SER A 139 12.51 -14.02 15.75
CA SER A 139 13.73 -13.79 14.96
C SER A 139 13.65 -14.42 13.57
N MET A 140 13.06 -15.62 13.46
CA MET A 140 12.84 -16.28 12.18
C MET A 140 11.87 -15.46 11.30
N ARG A 141 10.82 -14.91 11.91
CA ARG A 141 9.84 -14.04 11.22
C ARG A 141 10.49 -12.76 10.73
N GLU A 142 11.27 -12.08 11.57
CA GLU A 142 12.00 -10.86 11.21
C GLU A 142 12.93 -11.06 10.01
N GLU A 143 13.65 -12.19 9.96
CA GLU A 143 14.53 -12.52 8.84
C GLU A 143 13.75 -12.69 7.53
N LEU A 144 12.61 -13.40 7.55
CA LEU A 144 11.74 -13.56 6.39
C LEU A 144 11.09 -12.24 5.95
N GLU A 145 10.56 -11.48 6.88
CA GLU A 145 9.95 -10.17 6.60
C GLU A 145 10.96 -9.20 6.01
N GLY A 146 12.17 -9.15 6.57
CA GLY A 146 13.27 -8.37 6.05
C GLY A 146 13.64 -8.74 4.60
N ALA A 147 13.65 -10.02 4.27
CA ALA A 147 13.91 -10.49 2.91
C ALA A 147 12.77 -10.13 1.95
N LEU A 148 11.51 -10.31 2.36
CA LEU A 148 10.34 -9.94 1.57
C LEU A 148 10.31 -8.43 1.27
N LEU A 149 10.63 -7.59 2.26
CA LEU A 149 10.74 -6.14 2.08
C LEU A 149 11.83 -5.77 1.08
N ARG A 150 13.00 -6.42 1.15
CA ARG A 150 14.09 -6.21 0.18
C ARG A 150 13.68 -6.58 -1.25
N VAL A 151 12.90 -7.64 -1.43
CA VAL A 151 12.41 -8.08 -2.75
C VAL A 151 11.31 -7.15 -3.25
N GLN A 152 10.31 -6.83 -2.42
CA GLN A 152 9.18 -5.97 -2.79
C GLN A 152 9.57 -4.52 -3.06
N GLY A 153 10.51 -3.95 -2.30
CA GLY A 153 10.97 -2.57 -2.48
C GLY A 153 11.65 -2.30 -3.83
N ARG A 154 11.92 -3.35 -4.62
CA ARG A 154 12.60 -3.28 -5.91
C ARG A 154 11.71 -3.53 -7.12
N THR A 155 10.53 -4.09 -6.92
CA THR A 155 9.54 -4.27 -7.99
C THR A 155 8.86 -2.96 -8.38
N THR A 156 8.87 -1.99 -7.49
CA THR A 156 8.48 -0.62 -7.81
C THR A 156 9.76 0.18 -8.10
N GLY A 157 10.08 0.37 -9.36
CA GLY A 157 11.15 1.26 -9.81
C GLY A 157 10.84 2.71 -9.40
N GLY A 158 11.08 3.04 -8.13
CA GLY A 158 11.12 4.40 -7.60
C GLY A 158 12.37 5.11 -8.09
N GLY A 159 12.52 5.20 -9.42
CA GLY A 159 13.62 5.90 -10.05
C GLY A 159 13.31 7.38 -10.24
N LEU A 160 14.37 8.18 -10.34
CA LEU A 160 14.26 9.55 -10.83
C LEU A 160 13.57 9.53 -12.20
N VAL A 161 12.45 10.20 -12.32
CA VAL A 161 11.71 10.36 -13.58
C VAL A 161 11.83 11.81 -14.01
N ARG A 162 12.12 12.07 -15.27
CA ARG A 162 12.15 13.43 -15.81
C ARG A 162 10.75 14.04 -15.75
N ALA A 163 10.69 15.35 -15.49
CA ALA A 163 9.41 16.06 -15.45
C ALA A 163 8.64 15.95 -16.79
N SER A 164 9.35 15.94 -17.92
CA SER A 164 8.76 15.69 -19.25
C SER A 164 8.03 14.35 -19.32
N ASP A 165 8.65 13.28 -18.82
CA ASP A 165 8.12 11.92 -18.88
C ASP A 165 6.92 11.77 -17.93
N LEU A 166 6.95 12.44 -16.76
CA LEU A 166 5.80 12.53 -15.85
C LEU A 166 4.62 13.24 -16.52
N LEU A 167 4.88 14.35 -17.20
CA LEU A 167 3.85 15.10 -17.92
C LEU A 167 3.27 14.29 -19.07
N GLU A 168 4.12 13.59 -19.84
CA GLU A 168 3.68 12.72 -20.93
C GLU A 168 2.81 11.57 -20.42
N ARG A 169 3.22 10.89 -19.33
CA ARG A 169 2.39 9.88 -18.68
C ARG A 169 1.06 10.44 -18.21
N ALA A 170 1.07 11.60 -17.54
CA ALA A 170 -0.14 12.24 -17.03
C ALA A 170 -1.09 12.65 -18.17
N THR A 171 -0.57 13.26 -19.24
CA THR A 171 -1.37 13.67 -20.41
C THR A 171 -1.91 12.47 -21.19
N THR A 172 -1.11 11.42 -21.35
CA THR A 172 -1.53 10.15 -21.96
C THR A 172 -2.65 9.50 -21.16
N HIS A 173 -2.48 9.40 -19.85
CA HIS A 173 -3.51 8.86 -18.93
C HIS A 173 -4.81 9.67 -19.01
N ALA A 174 -4.72 11.01 -18.86
CA ALA A 174 -5.88 11.89 -18.97
C ALA A 174 -6.56 11.82 -20.35
N GLY A 175 -5.78 11.62 -21.41
CA GLY A 175 -6.30 11.39 -22.76
C GLY A 175 -7.09 10.08 -22.87
N ARG A 176 -6.58 9.00 -22.30
CA ARG A 176 -7.25 7.69 -22.27
C ARG A 176 -8.54 7.72 -21.46
N VAL A 177 -8.54 8.40 -20.30
CA VAL A 177 -9.77 8.62 -19.49
C VAL A 177 -10.81 9.39 -20.30
N ARG A 178 -10.43 10.52 -20.93
CA ARG A 178 -11.36 11.33 -21.75
C ARG A 178 -11.96 10.58 -22.94
N ARG A 179 -11.20 9.64 -23.53
CA ARG A 179 -11.71 8.80 -24.65
C ARG A 179 -12.51 7.59 -24.17
N GLY A 180 -12.64 7.40 -22.83
CA GLY A 180 -13.34 6.26 -22.25
C GLY A 180 -12.60 4.93 -22.40
N GLU A 181 -11.30 4.95 -22.78
CA GLU A 181 -10.47 3.75 -22.91
C GLU A 181 -10.11 3.13 -21.55
N ILE A 182 -10.02 3.97 -20.53
CA ILE A 182 -9.86 3.57 -19.14
C ILE A 182 -10.81 4.39 -18.26
N LYS A 183 -11.38 3.77 -17.25
CA LYS A 183 -12.15 4.49 -16.23
C LYS A 183 -11.19 5.16 -15.24
N GLU A 184 -11.54 6.36 -14.77
CA GLU A 184 -10.84 6.98 -13.67
C GLU A 184 -10.87 6.03 -12.48
N GLN A 185 -9.72 5.75 -11.86
CA GLN A 185 -9.62 4.78 -10.75
C GLN A 185 -10.06 5.39 -9.42
N GLN A 186 -11.18 6.11 -9.42
CA GLN A 186 -11.78 6.58 -8.17
C GLN A 186 -12.56 5.43 -7.52
N LEU A 187 -12.26 5.18 -6.24
CA LEU A 187 -12.97 4.19 -5.43
C LEU A 187 -14.15 4.87 -4.74
N THR A 188 -15.35 4.61 -5.21
CA THR A 188 -16.59 5.15 -4.64
C THR A 188 -17.07 4.31 -3.46
N THR A 189 -17.55 4.98 -2.43
CA THR A 189 -17.95 4.38 -1.15
C THR A 189 -19.38 3.84 -1.14
N GLY A 190 -20.18 4.24 -2.14
CA GLY A 190 -21.62 3.93 -2.17
C GLY A 190 -22.50 4.92 -1.41
N LEU A 191 -21.93 5.97 -0.84
CA LEU A 191 -22.67 7.11 -0.31
C LEU A 191 -22.58 8.27 -1.31
N PRO A 192 -23.60 8.51 -2.17
CA PRO A 192 -23.47 9.44 -3.30
C PRO A 192 -23.10 10.88 -2.89
N ALA A 193 -23.59 11.35 -1.75
CA ALA A 193 -23.26 12.67 -1.25
C ALA A 193 -21.79 12.79 -0.83
N LEU A 194 -21.22 11.71 -0.26
CA LEU A 194 -19.82 11.62 0.11
C LEU A 194 -18.95 11.47 -1.13
N ASP A 195 -19.33 10.60 -2.07
CA ASP A 195 -18.57 10.29 -3.29
C ASP A 195 -18.45 11.50 -4.24
N ARG A 196 -19.33 12.49 -4.15
CA ARG A 196 -19.22 13.75 -4.90
C ARG A 196 -18.06 14.63 -4.45
N VAL A 197 -17.67 14.55 -3.19
CA VAL A 197 -16.63 15.39 -2.58
C VAL A 197 -15.38 14.60 -2.24
N LEU A 198 -15.53 13.41 -1.65
CA LEU A 198 -14.42 12.56 -1.24
C LEU A 198 -13.96 11.70 -2.42
N ARG A 199 -12.67 11.82 -2.75
CA ARG A 199 -12.06 11.10 -3.87
C ARG A 199 -10.99 10.14 -3.36
N TYR A 200 -11.38 8.90 -3.18
CA TYR A 200 -10.43 7.84 -2.89
C TYR A 200 -9.80 7.30 -4.18
N HIS A 201 -8.51 7.07 -4.14
CA HIS A 201 -7.75 6.46 -5.24
C HIS A 201 -6.92 5.29 -4.70
N PRO A 202 -6.50 4.35 -5.55
CA PRO A 202 -5.49 3.36 -5.19
C PRO A 202 -4.24 4.03 -4.62
N GLY A 203 -3.72 3.47 -3.51
CA GLY A 203 -2.56 4.01 -2.81
C GLY A 203 -2.87 5.09 -1.76
N HIS A 204 -4.12 5.55 -1.62
CA HIS A 204 -4.50 6.55 -0.63
C HIS A 204 -4.63 5.96 0.78
N TYR A 205 -4.29 6.78 1.76
CA TYR A 205 -4.46 6.53 3.19
C TYR A 205 -5.53 7.47 3.75
N GLY A 206 -6.72 6.94 4.03
CA GLY A 206 -7.86 7.66 4.60
C GLY A 206 -8.02 7.41 6.09
N LEU A 207 -8.15 8.47 6.88
CA LEU A 207 -8.40 8.42 8.31
C LEU A 207 -9.86 8.72 8.59
N ILE A 208 -10.53 7.83 9.36
CA ILE A 208 -11.90 8.04 9.84
C ILE A 208 -11.85 8.16 11.37
N ALA A 209 -12.21 9.33 11.91
CA ALA A 209 -12.06 9.56 13.32
C ALA A 209 -13.35 10.02 13.99
N ALA A 210 -13.58 9.53 15.20
CA ALA A 210 -14.78 9.86 15.99
C ALA A 210 -14.58 9.63 17.49
N ARG A 211 -15.45 10.23 18.28
CA ARG A 211 -15.65 9.83 19.68
C ARG A 211 -16.39 8.48 19.75
N PRO A 212 -16.24 7.71 20.84
CA PRO A 212 -17.00 6.48 21.05
C PRO A 212 -18.51 6.70 20.90
N GLY A 213 -19.21 5.73 20.31
CA GLY A 213 -20.67 5.78 20.14
C GLY A 213 -21.18 6.62 18.95
N MET A 214 -20.30 7.26 18.17
CA MET A 214 -20.69 8.03 16.99
C MET A 214 -21.01 7.19 15.76
N GLY A 215 -20.70 5.89 15.76
CA GLY A 215 -20.93 4.99 14.62
C GLY A 215 -19.72 4.79 13.69
N LYS A 216 -18.51 5.07 14.16
CA LYS A 216 -17.26 4.96 13.38
C LYS A 216 -17.10 3.61 12.66
N THR A 217 -17.15 2.50 13.40
CA THR A 217 -17.09 1.14 12.86
C THR A 217 -18.16 0.87 11.83
N GLN A 218 -19.38 1.36 12.09
CA GLN A 218 -20.52 1.15 11.21
C GLN A 218 -20.40 1.94 9.91
N LEU A 219 -19.84 3.16 9.98
CA LEU A 219 -19.50 3.91 8.78
C LEU A 219 -18.45 3.14 7.96
N ALA A 220 -17.39 2.67 8.61
CA ALA A 220 -16.33 1.93 7.93
C ALA A 220 -16.84 0.64 7.25
N LEU A 221 -17.77 -0.10 7.89
CA LEU A 221 -18.43 -1.25 7.29
C LEU A 221 -19.28 -0.84 6.08
N THR A 222 -20.03 0.27 6.17
CA THR A 222 -20.81 0.81 5.04
C THR A 222 -19.92 1.15 3.86
N LEU A 223 -18.79 1.85 4.11
CA LEU A 223 -17.83 2.20 3.04
C LEU A 223 -17.18 0.95 2.45
N ALA A 224 -16.73 0.01 3.30
CA ALA A 224 -16.12 -1.24 2.87
C ALA A 224 -17.05 -2.06 1.97
N GLN A 225 -18.34 -2.17 2.35
CA GLN A 225 -19.36 -2.85 1.55
C GLN A 225 -19.57 -2.14 0.19
N GLY A 226 -19.68 -0.81 0.21
CA GLY A 226 -19.85 -0.03 -1.01
C GLY A 226 -18.70 -0.18 -1.98
N ILE A 227 -17.45 -0.19 -1.48
CA ILE A 227 -16.24 -0.45 -2.27
C ILE A 227 -16.23 -1.88 -2.78
N ALA A 228 -16.53 -2.86 -1.92
CA ALA A 228 -16.52 -4.28 -2.30
C ALA A 228 -17.51 -4.60 -3.42
N ARG A 229 -18.68 -3.97 -3.43
CA ARG A 229 -19.72 -4.14 -4.47
C ARG A 229 -19.32 -3.54 -5.82
N ARG A 230 -18.51 -2.49 -5.85
CA ARG A 230 -18.26 -1.69 -7.05
C ARG A 230 -16.86 -1.88 -7.66
N HIS A 231 -15.88 -2.16 -6.82
CA HIS A 231 -14.48 -2.06 -7.23
C HIS A 231 -13.69 -3.35 -7.06
N GLY A 232 -14.06 -4.22 -6.13
CA GLY A 232 -13.38 -5.49 -5.89
C GLY A 232 -13.20 -5.82 -4.41
N PRO A 233 -12.53 -6.92 -4.09
CA PRO A 233 -12.44 -7.44 -2.74
C PRO A 233 -11.85 -6.43 -1.73
N VAL A 234 -12.38 -6.43 -0.51
CA VAL A 234 -11.94 -5.58 0.60
C VAL A 234 -11.63 -6.44 1.81
N LEU A 235 -10.57 -6.13 2.55
CA LEU A 235 -10.26 -6.73 3.84
C LEU A 235 -10.66 -5.78 4.97
N PHE A 236 -11.43 -6.26 5.95
CA PHE A 236 -11.77 -5.54 7.18
C PHE A 236 -11.05 -6.20 8.36
N VAL A 237 -10.05 -5.51 8.92
CA VAL A 237 -9.32 -5.95 10.11
C VAL A 237 -9.95 -5.34 11.35
N SER A 238 -10.54 -6.20 12.20
CA SER A 238 -11.17 -5.81 13.47
C SER A 238 -10.24 -6.14 14.63
N VAL A 239 -9.53 -5.14 15.13
CA VAL A 239 -8.60 -5.31 16.26
C VAL A 239 -9.36 -5.39 17.60
N GLU A 240 -10.51 -4.69 17.69
CA GLU A 240 -11.30 -4.58 18.92
C GLU A 240 -12.33 -5.69 19.06
N MET A 241 -13.01 -6.06 17.97
CA MET A 241 -14.17 -6.94 18.01
C MET A 241 -13.81 -8.34 17.51
N GLY A 242 -14.27 -9.36 18.23
CA GLY A 242 -14.21 -10.74 17.76
C GLY A 242 -15.28 -11.05 16.69
N ALA A 243 -15.19 -12.25 16.10
CA ALA A 243 -16.04 -12.70 15.01
C ALA A 243 -17.55 -12.59 15.31
N GLU A 244 -17.97 -13.01 16.51
CA GLU A 244 -19.37 -13.02 16.90
C GLU A 244 -19.95 -11.60 16.94
N SER A 245 -19.26 -10.67 17.64
CA SER A 245 -19.70 -9.27 17.72
C SER A 245 -19.69 -8.55 16.37
N LEU A 246 -18.80 -8.93 15.49
CA LEU A 246 -18.73 -8.41 14.12
C LEU A 246 -19.87 -8.99 13.28
N GLY A 247 -20.15 -10.29 13.43
CA GLY A 247 -21.28 -10.97 12.81
C GLY A 247 -22.61 -10.36 13.23
N ASP A 248 -22.80 -10.08 14.54
CA ASP A 248 -24.00 -9.41 15.06
C ASP A 248 -24.21 -8.02 14.43
N ARG A 249 -23.14 -7.26 14.21
CA ARG A 249 -23.25 -5.95 13.54
C ARG A 249 -23.64 -6.08 12.08
N VAL A 250 -23.06 -7.03 11.38
CA VAL A 250 -23.41 -7.34 9.99
C VAL A 250 -24.86 -7.81 9.91
N TYR A 251 -25.27 -8.72 10.79
CA TYR A 251 -26.62 -9.22 10.86
C TYR A 251 -27.63 -8.10 11.17
N SER A 252 -27.43 -7.32 12.23
CA SER A 252 -28.31 -6.22 12.62
C SER A 252 -28.48 -5.19 11.51
N SER A 253 -27.39 -4.87 10.81
CA SER A 253 -27.44 -3.93 9.68
C SER A 253 -28.22 -4.46 8.49
N SER A 254 -28.15 -5.77 8.23
CA SER A 254 -28.77 -6.40 7.06
C SER A 254 -30.25 -6.78 7.29
N THR A 255 -30.67 -6.88 8.55
CA THR A 255 -32.03 -7.31 8.91
C THR A 255 -32.96 -6.17 9.38
N SER A 256 -32.54 -4.92 9.18
CA SER A 256 -33.42 -3.76 9.46
C SER A 256 -34.53 -3.66 8.41
N GLY A 257 -35.78 -3.35 8.86
CA GLY A 257 -36.92 -3.19 7.96
C GLY A 257 -38.27 -3.55 8.63
N ARG A 258 -39.34 -3.40 7.88
CA ARG A 258 -40.71 -3.71 8.33
C ARG A 258 -41.20 -5.11 7.92
N GLU A 259 -40.42 -5.83 7.15
CA GLU A 259 -40.69 -7.19 6.70
C GLU A 259 -40.63 -8.20 7.86
N SER A 260 -41.07 -9.44 7.63
CA SER A 260 -40.89 -10.53 8.60
C SER A 260 -39.40 -10.80 8.87
N VAL A 261 -39.07 -11.39 10.01
CA VAL A 261 -37.69 -11.70 10.37
C VAL A 261 -37.05 -12.64 9.30
N GLU A 262 -37.84 -13.64 8.88
CA GLU A 262 -37.42 -14.63 7.90
C GLU A 262 -37.10 -14.00 6.54
N ALA A 263 -37.93 -13.04 6.08
CA ALA A 263 -37.73 -12.33 4.82
C ALA A 263 -36.48 -11.45 4.88
N ARG A 264 -36.25 -10.76 5.99
CA ARG A 264 -35.04 -9.94 6.22
C ARG A 264 -33.78 -10.79 6.25
N GLU A 265 -33.83 -11.95 6.91
CA GLU A 265 -32.69 -12.87 6.95
C GLU A 265 -32.38 -13.47 5.56
N ALA A 266 -33.42 -13.83 4.82
CA ALA A 266 -33.22 -14.34 3.46
C ALA A 266 -32.59 -13.28 2.55
N ARG A 267 -33.07 -12.04 2.62
CA ARG A 267 -32.47 -10.90 1.89
C ARG A 267 -31.02 -10.66 2.32
N ALA A 268 -30.77 -10.63 3.63
CA ALA A 268 -29.41 -10.43 4.14
C ALA A 268 -28.44 -11.51 3.63
N ARG A 269 -28.84 -12.77 3.63
CA ARG A 269 -28.02 -13.86 3.08
C ARG A 269 -27.74 -13.69 1.60
N GLU A 270 -28.73 -13.25 0.82
CA GLU A 270 -28.54 -13.01 -0.62
C GLU A 270 -27.64 -11.80 -0.88
N ASP A 271 -27.82 -10.70 -0.15
CA ASP A 271 -27.02 -9.47 -0.25
C ASP A 271 -25.53 -9.69 0.06
N TRP A 272 -25.22 -10.67 0.92
CA TRP A 272 -23.84 -10.94 1.36
C TRP A 272 -23.21 -12.13 0.65
N LYS A 273 -23.98 -12.97 -0.02
CA LYS A 273 -23.53 -14.24 -0.64
C LYS A 273 -22.35 -14.07 -1.60
N ASP A 274 -22.42 -13.03 -2.45
CA ASP A 274 -21.43 -12.76 -3.49
C ASP A 274 -20.55 -11.54 -3.15
N LEU A 275 -20.68 -11.03 -1.90
CA LEU A 275 -19.91 -9.86 -1.50
C LEU A 275 -18.47 -10.24 -1.15
N ASN A 276 -17.52 -9.72 -1.90
CA ASN A 276 -16.10 -9.94 -1.68
C ASN A 276 -15.55 -9.07 -0.53
N LEU A 277 -16.13 -9.23 0.67
CA LEU A 277 -15.68 -8.57 1.89
C LEU A 277 -15.15 -9.62 2.87
N TRP A 278 -13.86 -9.54 3.16
CA TRP A 278 -13.13 -10.46 4.02
C TRP A 278 -12.93 -9.83 5.40
N PHE A 279 -12.99 -10.65 6.45
CA PHE A 279 -12.80 -10.19 7.82
C PHE A 279 -11.63 -10.90 8.47
N ASP A 280 -10.75 -10.11 9.09
CA ASP A 280 -9.71 -10.58 10.00
C ASP A 280 -9.99 -10.04 11.40
N HIS A 281 -10.17 -10.91 12.35
CA HIS A 281 -10.46 -10.59 13.76
C HIS A 281 -9.37 -11.12 14.71
N ASP A 282 -8.35 -11.78 14.16
CA ASP A 282 -7.27 -12.40 14.91
C ASP A 282 -6.02 -11.50 15.01
N SER A 283 -5.76 -10.69 14.00
CA SER A 283 -4.62 -9.76 13.99
C SER A 283 -4.75 -8.70 15.07
N LYS A 284 -3.77 -8.64 15.97
CA LYS A 284 -3.74 -7.70 17.11
C LYS A 284 -2.53 -6.76 17.08
N SER A 285 -1.45 -7.15 16.44
CA SER A 285 -0.25 -6.33 16.30
C SER A 285 -0.17 -5.67 14.91
N LEU A 286 0.59 -4.57 14.82
CA LEU A 286 0.84 -3.92 13.54
C LEU A 286 1.45 -4.87 12.51
N ALA A 287 2.41 -5.71 12.92
CA ALA A 287 3.06 -6.67 12.03
C ALA A 287 2.07 -7.70 11.45
N GLU A 288 1.16 -8.22 12.29
CA GLU A 288 0.10 -9.14 11.86
C GLU A 288 -0.84 -8.47 10.85
N VAL A 289 -1.28 -7.24 11.12
CA VAL A 289 -2.13 -6.47 10.19
C VAL A 289 -1.44 -6.25 8.85
N LEU A 290 -0.17 -5.80 8.86
CA LEU A 290 0.59 -5.61 7.61
C LEU A 290 0.75 -6.93 6.83
N SER A 291 0.93 -8.05 7.53
CA SER A 291 1.01 -9.39 6.94
C SER A 291 -0.33 -9.84 6.37
N ALA A 292 -1.42 -9.69 7.12
CA ALA A 292 -2.78 -10.05 6.68
C ALA A 292 -3.19 -9.30 5.41
N VAL A 293 -2.91 -7.98 5.33
CA VAL A 293 -3.18 -7.17 4.13
C VAL A 293 -2.40 -7.70 2.91
N ARG A 294 -1.11 -8.02 3.07
CA ARG A 294 -0.29 -8.58 1.97
C ARG A 294 -0.78 -9.94 1.51
N ILE A 295 -1.12 -10.81 2.46
CA ILE A 295 -1.68 -12.14 2.17
C ILE A 295 -3.01 -12.00 1.43
N ALA A 296 -3.92 -11.17 1.93
CA ALA A 296 -5.21 -10.92 1.30
C ALA A 296 -5.06 -10.32 -0.12
N GLN A 297 -4.07 -9.43 -0.33
CA GLN A 297 -3.77 -8.90 -1.65
C GLN A 297 -3.29 -10.00 -2.60
N ALA A 298 -2.38 -10.86 -2.14
CA ALA A 298 -1.83 -11.94 -2.96
C ALA A 298 -2.86 -13.05 -3.27
N GLN A 299 -3.74 -13.39 -2.32
CA GLN A 299 -4.68 -14.49 -2.46
C GLN A 299 -6.02 -14.08 -3.06
N HIS A 300 -6.51 -12.89 -2.73
CA HIS A 300 -7.86 -12.44 -3.08
C HIS A 300 -7.88 -11.20 -3.97
N GLY A 301 -6.71 -10.57 -4.23
CA GLY A 301 -6.62 -9.37 -5.07
C GLY A 301 -7.39 -8.17 -4.50
N ILE A 302 -7.35 -7.97 -3.17
CA ILE A 302 -8.06 -6.88 -2.52
C ILE A 302 -7.68 -5.52 -3.12
N VAL A 303 -8.64 -4.61 -3.21
CA VAL A 303 -8.45 -3.22 -3.68
C VAL A 303 -8.36 -2.21 -2.53
N ALA A 304 -8.87 -2.59 -1.36
CA ALA A 304 -8.85 -1.76 -0.16
C ALA A 304 -8.76 -2.62 1.11
N PHE A 305 -8.33 -2.00 2.20
CA PHE A 305 -8.42 -2.58 3.54
C PHE A 305 -8.90 -1.55 4.56
N VAL A 306 -9.49 -2.05 5.63
CA VAL A 306 -9.95 -1.26 6.80
C VAL A 306 -9.23 -1.76 8.04
N VAL A 307 -8.85 -0.85 8.96
CA VAL A 307 -8.30 -1.20 10.29
C VAL A 307 -9.14 -0.54 11.37
N ASP A 308 -9.84 -1.32 12.20
CA ASP A 308 -10.68 -0.84 13.30
C ASP A 308 -10.14 -1.30 14.64
N TYR A 309 -9.44 -0.49 15.38
CA TYR A 309 -8.92 0.84 15.16
C TYR A 309 -7.47 0.97 15.64
N LEU A 310 -6.77 1.98 15.15
CA LEU A 310 -5.32 2.14 15.30
C LEU A 310 -4.80 2.07 16.74
N GLN A 311 -5.48 2.76 17.70
CA GLN A 311 -5.03 2.82 19.08
C GLN A 311 -5.17 1.49 19.85
N LYS A 312 -5.88 0.47 19.30
CA LYS A 312 -5.99 -0.88 19.90
C LYS A 312 -4.88 -1.81 19.43
N LEU A 313 -4.15 -1.45 18.40
CA LEU A 313 -3.02 -2.25 17.93
C LEU A 313 -1.95 -2.38 19.02
N GLN A 314 -1.41 -3.58 19.13
CA GLN A 314 -0.17 -3.83 19.84
C GLN A 314 0.97 -3.29 18.97
N LEU A 315 1.56 -2.20 19.42
CA LEU A 315 2.61 -1.48 18.71
C LEU A 315 3.98 -1.77 19.34
N PRO A 316 5.05 -1.78 18.53
CA PRO A 316 6.41 -1.85 19.08
C PRO A 316 6.65 -0.68 20.04
N ARG A 317 7.21 -0.98 21.21
CA ARG A 317 7.46 0.05 22.25
C ARG A 317 8.40 1.14 21.74
N ARG A 318 8.06 2.38 22.07
CA ARG A 318 8.82 3.60 21.79
C ARG A 318 8.86 4.48 23.05
N ASP A 319 9.50 5.62 22.94
CA ASP A 319 9.65 6.56 24.06
C ASP A 319 8.31 7.16 24.52
N SER A 320 7.34 7.27 23.60
CA SER A 320 5.99 7.72 23.92
C SER A 320 4.94 6.99 23.07
N ARG A 321 3.70 6.95 23.58
CA ARG A 321 2.55 6.41 22.84
C ARG A 321 2.29 7.16 21.53
N GLU A 322 2.55 8.45 21.51
CA GLU A 322 2.45 9.30 20.33
C GLU A 322 3.39 8.81 19.22
N GLN A 323 4.65 8.47 19.55
CA GLN A 323 5.60 7.91 18.59
C GLN A 323 5.20 6.51 18.10
N GLU A 324 4.65 5.68 19.00
CA GLU A 324 4.16 4.35 18.61
C GLU A 324 3.06 4.48 17.54
N ILE A 325 2.09 5.39 17.75
CA ILE A 325 0.98 5.66 16.83
C ILE A 325 1.48 6.30 15.54
N ALA A 326 2.42 7.23 15.61
CA ALA A 326 3.03 7.86 14.44
C ALA A 326 3.71 6.82 13.53
N ASN A 327 4.54 5.93 14.11
CA ASN A 327 5.20 4.87 13.36
C ASN A 327 4.21 3.88 12.72
N ALA A 328 3.10 3.58 13.41
CA ALA A 328 2.06 2.73 12.87
C ALA A 328 1.33 3.39 11.69
N SER A 329 1.04 4.68 11.80
CA SER A 329 0.45 5.49 10.72
C SER A 329 1.36 5.52 9.49
N GLU A 330 2.64 5.83 9.68
CA GLU A 330 3.63 5.83 8.60
C GLU A 330 3.74 4.47 7.91
N ALA A 331 3.77 3.38 8.68
CA ALA A 331 3.84 2.02 8.15
C ALA A 331 2.61 1.67 7.29
N LEU A 332 1.40 2.03 7.75
CA LEU A 332 0.15 1.81 7.02
C LEU A 332 0.05 2.70 5.77
N SER A 333 0.42 3.97 5.86
CA SER A 333 0.51 4.90 4.71
C SER A 333 1.50 4.41 3.66
N SER A 334 2.69 3.95 4.11
CA SER A 334 3.70 3.33 3.23
C SER A 334 3.18 2.04 2.58
N LEU A 335 2.41 1.23 3.30
CA LEU A 335 1.77 0.04 2.73
C LEU A 335 0.81 0.44 1.62
N CYS A 336 -0.09 1.41 1.85
CA CYS A 336 -1.03 1.91 0.82
C CYS A 336 -0.29 2.33 -0.45
N SER A 337 0.69 3.23 -0.30
CA SER A 337 1.44 3.79 -1.43
C SER A 337 2.20 2.73 -2.24
N ARG A 338 2.80 1.73 -1.57
CA ARG A 338 3.60 0.68 -2.22
C ARG A 338 2.75 -0.41 -2.86
N SER A 339 1.63 -0.76 -2.24
CA SER A 339 0.75 -1.84 -2.72
C SER A 339 -0.31 -1.36 -3.70
N GLY A 340 -0.52 -0.03 -3.80
CA GLY A 340 -1.62 0.55 -4.57
C GLY A 340 -3.00 0.29 -3.97
N LEU A 341 -3.08 -0.05 -2.66
CA LEU A 341 -4.34 -0.30 -1.96
C LEU A 341 -4.87 0.98 -1.31
N LEU A 342 -6.19 1.14 -1.28
CA LEU A 342 -6.81 2.13 -0.41
C LEU A 342 -6.82 1.60 1.03
N GLY A 343 -6.22 2.34 1.96
CA GLY A 343 -6.29 2.06 3.40
C GLY A 343 -7.28 2.99 4.08
N LEU A 344 -8.28 2.44 4.78
CA LEU A 344 -9.20 3.18 5.65
C LEU A 344 -8.89 2.82 7.10
N VAL A 345 -8.27 3.74 7.82
CA VAL A 345 -7.84 3.50 9.19
C VAL A 345 -8.70 4.30 10.16
N LEU A 346 -9.23 3.61 11.15
CA LEU A 346 -10.09 4.21 12.15
C LEU A 346 -9.27 4.70 13.33
N SER A 347 -9.61 5.90 13.81
CA SER A 347 -8.96 6.54 14.95
C SER A 347 -9.99 7.03 15.97
N GLN A 348 -9.65 6.92 17.23
CA GLN A 348 -10.46 7.48 18.30
C GLN A 348 -9.98 8.88 18.67
N LEU A 349 -10.92 9.83 18.77
CA LEU A 349 -10.62 11.19 19.20
C LEU A 349 -10.43 11.29 20.72
N ASN A 350 -9.63 12.26 21.16
CA ASN A 350 -9.41 12.48 22.58
C ASN A 350 -10.67 13.04 23.29
N ARG A 351 -10.66 12.98 24.63
CA ARG A 351 -11.81 13.40 25.46
C ARG A 351 -11.99 14.93 25.53
N GLY A 352 -11.05 15.72 25.06
CA GLY A 352 -11.12 17.18 25.07
C GLY A 352 -12.30 17.74 24.27
N VAL A 353 -12.77 17.00 23.25
CA VAL A 353 -13.98 17.31 22.49
C VAL A 353 -15.21 17.48 23.39
N ASP A 354 -15.34 16.62 24.40
CA ASP A 354 -16.53 16.55 25.24
C ASP A 354 -16.71 17.81 26.13
N GLY A 355 -15.62 18.53 26.42
CA GLY A 355 -15.61 19.74 27.22
C GLY A 355 -15.95 21.04 26.46
N ARG A 356 -16.02 21.00 25.12
CA ARG A 356 -16.31 22.18 24.31
C ARG A 356 -17.83 22.43 24.18
N LYS A 357 -18.17 23.69 23.96
CA LYS A 357 -19.55 24.10 23.66
C LYS A 357 -19.99 23.54 22.30
N ASP A 358 -19.17 23.72 21.29
CA ASP A 358 -19.29 23.02 20.00
C ASP A 358 -18.43 21.75 20.04
N ARG A 359 -19.09 20.60 20.01
CA ARG A 359 -18.47 19.28 20.10
C ARG A 359 -18.16 18.65 18.72
N ARG A 360 -18.25 19.45 17.65
CA ARG A 360 -17.76 19.00 16.34
C ARG A 360 -16.26 18.80 16.40
N PRO A 361 -15.77 17.66 15.91
CA PRO A 361 -14.33 17.38 15.89
C PRO A 361 -13.55 18.40 15.06
N ILE A 362 -12.32 18.66 15.50
CA ILE A 362 -11.32 19.48 14.80
C ILE A 362 -9.98 18.72 14.78
N PRO A 363 -9.03 19.08 13.92
CA PRO A 363 -7.75 18.36 13.78
C PRO A 363 -6.98 18.17 15.09
N SER A 364 -6.99 19.15 15.98
CA SER A 364 -6.33 19.03 17.29
C SER A 364 -6.92 17.96 18.23
N ASP A 365 -8.09 17.41 17.91
CA ASP A 365 -8.70 16.31 18.65
C ASP A 365 -8.07 14.95 18.30
N LEU A 366 -7.29 14.87 17.24
CA LEU A 366 -6.40 13.74 16.89
C LEU A 366 -5.12 13.71 17.75
N ARG A 367 -5.13 14.23 18.95
CA ARG A 367 -4.05 14.71 19.82
C ARG A 367 -2.86 13.76 20.04
N GLU A 368 -3.00 12.47 19.84
CA GLU A 368 -1.85 11.55 19.99
C GLU A 368 -0.96 11.50 18.74
N SER A 369 -1.23 12.38 17.73
CA SER A 369 -0.40 12.38 16.54
C SER A 369 -0.71 13.52 15.56
N GLY A 370 0.04 14.59 15.64
CA GLY A 370 0.25 15.47 14.47
C GLY A 370 0.72 14.68 13.23
N ALA A 371 1.34 13.52 13.45
CA ALA A 371 1.71 12.58 12.40
C ALA A 371 0.50 11.99 11.66
N LEU A 372 -0.58 11.60 12.36
CA LEU A 372 -1.79 11.10 11.67
C LEU A 372 -2.37 12.12 10.69
N GLU A 373 -2.36 13.40 11.09
CA GLU A 373 -2.81 14.47 10.20
C GLU A 373 -1.87 14.63 9.00
N GLN A 374 -0.56 14.50 9.20
CA GLN A 374 0.42 14.65 8.11
C GLN A 374 0.35 13.50 7.12
N ASP A 375 0.27 12.26 7.60
CA ASP A 375 0.32 11.04 6.79
C ASP A 375 -0.95 10.84 5.97
N ALA A 376 -2.12 11.21 6.52
CA ALA A 376 -3.40 10.96 5.87
C ALA A 376 -3.59 11.79 4.58
N ASP A 377 -4.04 11.14 3.51
CA ASP A 377 -4.48 11.81 2.28
C ASP A 377 -5.86 12.43 2.45
N SER A 378 -6.70 11.86 3.32
CA SER A 378 -7.99 12.41 3.71
C SER A 378 -8.30 12.14 5.18
N ILE A 379 -9.03 13.05 5.82
CA ILE A 379 -9.50 12.94 7.20
C ILE A 379 -11.01 13.20 7.21
N LEU A 380 -11.76 12.20 7.64
CA LEU A 380 -13.20 12.23 7.76
C LEU A 380 -13.60 12.08 9.24
N PHE A 381 -14.19 13.11 9.81
CA PHE A 381 -14.77 13.05 11.15
C PHE A 381 -16.23 12.65 11.10
N VAL A 382 -16.66 11.90 12.13
CA VAL A 382 -18.05 11.51 12.32
C VAL A 382 -18.60 12.19 13.57
N TYR A 383 -19.66 12.98 13.41
CA TYR A 383 -20.32 13.69 14.49
C TYR A 383 -21.84 13.44 14.49
N ARG A 384 -22.39 13.15 15.66
CA ARG A 384 -23.83 13.01 15.91
C ARG A 384 -24.23 13.87 17.09
N GLU A 385 -25.12 14.82 16.86
CA GLU A 385 -25.69 15.64 17.96
C GLU A 385 -26.46 14.79 18.96
N ALA A 386 -27.23 13.82 18.49
CA ALA A 386 -28.04 12.94 19.34
C ALA A 386 -27.25 12.09 20.33
N ALA A 387 -25.95 11.89 20.11
CA ALA A 387 -25.07 11.20 21.05
C ALA A 387 -24.79 12.04 22.30
N TYR A 388 -24.88 13.37 22.19
CA TYR A 388 -24.69 14.32 23.30
C TYR A 388 -26.00 14.93 23.80
N ASN A 389 -26.99 15.04 22.94
CA ASN A 389 -28.26 15.69 23.22
C ASN A 389 -29.43 14.75 22.85
N ARG A 390 -30.05 14.14 23.86
CA ARG A 390 -31.20 13.24 23.66
C ARG A 390 -32.42 13.94 23.07
N MET A 391 -32.49 15.26 23.17
CA MET A 391 -33.56 16.11 22.62
C MET A 391 -33.17 16.72 21.28
N ALA A 392 -32.18 16.17 20.60
CA ALA A 392 -31.77 16.63 19.28
C ALA A 392 -32.96 16.62 18.32
N ARG A 393 -33.10 17.69 17.55
CA ARG A 393 -34.23 17.86 16.61
C ARG A 393 -34.22 16.81 15.51
N GLU A 394 -33.02 16.38 15.09
CA GLU A 394 -32.76 15.40 14.04
C GLU A 394 -31.91 14.23 14.59
N PRO A 395 -32.52 13.29 15.38
CA PRO A 395 -31.75 12.29 16.14
C PRO A 395 -31.00 11.29 15.27
N ASN A 396 -31.41 11.10 14.02
CA ASN A 396 -30.77 10.18 13.05
C ASN A 396 -29.75 10.86 12.17
N LYS A 397 -29.62 12.19 12.22
CA LYS A 397 -28.67 12.93 11.42
C LYS A 397 -27.24 12.74 11.91
N VAL A 398 -26.36 12.50 10.99
CA VAL A 398 -24.91 12.44 11.19
C VAL A 398 -24.27 13.48 10.28
N GLU A 399 -23.28 14.16 10.79
CA GLU A 399 -22.41 15.02 10.02
C GLU A 399 -21.11 14.26 9.73
N LEU A 400 -20.84 14.01 8.45
CA LEU A 400 -19.57 13.53 7.94
C LEU A 400 -18.73 14.76 7.56
N ILE A 401 -17.76 15.12 8.40
CA ILE A 401 -16.95 16.33 8.25
C ILE A 401 -15.64 15.94 7.55
N LEU A 402 -15.53 16.27 6.25
CA LEU A 402 -14.31 16.07 5.48
C LEU A 402 -13.36 17.22 5.78
N GLU A 403 -12.47 17.02 6.74
CA GLU A 403 -11.55 18.04 7.23
C GLU A 403 -10.35 18.22 6.30
N LYS A 404 -9.79 17.12 5.80
CA LYS A 404 -8.62 17.13 4.93
C LYS A 404 -8.86 16.28 3.70
N GLN A 405 -8.36 16.75 2.56
CA GLN A 405 -8.23 15.97 1.33
C GLN A 405 -7.09 16.56 0.49
N ARG A 406 -6.07 15.75 0.14
CA ARG A 406 -4.92 16.24 -0.65
C ARG A 406 -5.31 16.72 -2.05
N ASN A 407 -6.23 16.00 -2.70
CA ASN A 407 -6.61 16.25 -4.09
C ASN A 407 -8.11 16.53 -4.18
N GLY A 408 -8.57 17.68 -3.72
CA GLY A 408 -9.99 18.03 -3.78
C GLY A 408 -10.41 19.08 -2.76
N GLN A 409 -11.73 19.24 -2.63
CA GLN A 409 -12.32 20.17 -1.67
C GLN A 409 -12.24 19.56 -0.26
N ALA A 410 -11.78 20.33 0.71
CA ALA A 410 -11.76 20.00 2.12
C ALA A 410 -12.65 20.98 2.91
N GLN A 411 -12.80 20.74 4.22
CA GLN A 411 -13.64 21.53 5.12
C GLN A 411 -15.12 21.57 4.68
N VAL A 412 -15.63 20.39 4.32
CA VAL A 412 -17.02 20.19 3.87
C VAL A 412 -17.73 19.29 4.83
N THR A 413 -18.94 19.67 5.25
CA THR A 413 -19.82 18.84 6.05
C THR A 413 -20.89 18.21 5.16
N ILE A 414 -20.95 16.89 5.15
CA ILE A 414 -21.87 16.09 4.36
C ILE A 414 -22.89 15.47 5.33
N PRO A 415 -24.18 15.76 5.20
CA PRO A 415 -25.19 15.11 6.02
C PRO A 415 -25.40 13.67 5.57
N ALA A 416 -25.54 12.77 6.55
CA ALA A 416 -25.92 11.37 6.37
C ALA A 416 -26.95 10.97 7.41
N ALA A 417 -27.66 9.90 7.18
CA ALA A 417 -28.58 9.29 8.14
C ALA A 417 -27.94 8.06 8.78
N PHE A 418 -28.04 7.93 10.10
CA PHE A 418 -27.62 6.75 10.83
C PHE A 418 -28.54 6.52 12.03
N ARG A 419 -29.15 5.35 12.05
CA ARG A 419 -29.96 4.88 13.16
C ARG A 419 -29.23 3.71 13.83
N PRO A 420 -28.89 3.76 15.11
CA PRO A 420 -28.11 2.71 15.77
C PRO A 420 -28.68 1.29 15.63
N GLY A 421 -30.00 1.16 15.53
CA GLY A 421 -30.68 -0.11 15.34
C GLY A 421 -30.65 -0.64 13.90
N ASP A 422 -30.49 0.23 12.92
CA ASP A 422 -30.50 -0.15 11.49
C ASP A 422 -29.11 -0.52 10.95
N GLY A 423 -28.07 -0.10 11.67
CA GLY A 423 -26.68 -0.52 11.40
C GLY A 423 -25.97 0.12 10.20
N TRP A 424 -26.68 0.73 9.23
CA TRP A 424 -26.07 1.33 8.04
C TRP A 424 -26.14 2.85 8.03
N PHE A 425 -25.11 3.47 7.41
CA PHE A 425 -25.19 4.86 6.98
C PHE A 425 -25.91 4.95 5.64
N ARG A 426 -26.79 5.95 5.52
CA ARG A 426 -27.61 6.18 4.33
C ARG A 426 -27.51 7.64 3.90
N PRO A 427 -27.87 7.98 2.66
CA PRO A 427 -28.03 9.38 2.26
C PRO A 427 -29.04 10.09 3.17
N TRP A 428 -28.74 11.34 3.52
CA TRP A 428 -29.70 12.20 4.22
C TRP A 428 -30.73 12.75 3.26
N SER A 429 -32.02 12.67 3.59
CA SER A 429 -33.09 13.38 2.89
C SER A 429 -33.85 14.29 3.86
N ASN A 430 -34.17 15.51 3.44
CA ASN A 430 -34.94 16.47 4.23
C ASN A 430 -36.44 16.11 4.35
N GLU A 431 -36.89 15.12 3.60
CA GLU A 431 -38.31 14.70 3.50
C GLU A 431 -38.63 13.50 4.37
N GLU A 432 -37.78 13.13 5.32
CA GLU A 432 -38.08 11.97 6.15
C GLU A 432 -39.21 12.21 7.15
N PRO A 433 -40.28 11.48 6.92
CA PRO A 433 -40.81 10.63 7.97
C PRO A 433 -40.27 9.20 7.74
N ALA A 434 -39.41 8.72 8.59
CA ALA A 434 -39.25 7.35 9.09
C ALA A 434 -39.51 6.08 8.21
N ALA A 435 -39.88 6.12 6.94
CA ALA A 435 -40.50 4.99 6.25
C ALA A 435 -39.85 4.41 5.01
N ASP A 436 -39.18 5.17 4.13
CA ASP A 436 -38.80 4.66 2.82
C ASP A 436 -37.38 5.04 2.37
N LEU A 437 -36.37 4.42 3.00
CA LEU A 437 -34.98 4.56 2.57
C LEU A 437 -34.47 3.41 1.68
N ASP A 438 -35.23 2.36 1.52
CA ASP A 438 -34.84 1.17 0.76
C ASP A 438 -34.85 1.42 -0.76
N ALA A 439 -35.68 2.34 -1.26
CA ALA A 439 -35.76 2.67 -2.68
C ALA A 439 -34.58 3.49 -3.23
N ALA A 440 -33.77 4.13 -2.38
CA ALA A 440 -32.66 4.97 -2.81
C ALA A 440 -31.39 4.17 -3.23
N TRP A 441 -31.33 2.88 -2.87
CA TRP A 441 -30.21 2.00 -3.24
C TRP A 441 -30.36 1.33 -4.61
N GLU A 442 -31.60 1.23 -5.10
CA GLU A 442 -31.87 0.56 -6.40
C GLU A 442 -31.66 1.47 -7.62
N GLN A 443 -31.46 2.78 -7.43
CA GLN A 443 -31.35 3.74 -8.54
C GLN A 443 -29.97 4.41 -8.69
N GLY A 444 -28.92 3.95 -8.04
CA GLY A 444 -27.53 4.45 -8.11
C GLY A 444 -26.56 3.31 -8.49
#